data_7a6a0993b62f680d4d977654484a45b1
#
_entry.id   7a6a0993b62f680d4d977654484a45b1
#
_cell.length_a   1.000
_cell.length_b   1.000
_cell.length_c   1.000
_cell.angle_alpha   90.00
_cell.angle_beta   90.00
_cell.angle_gamma   90.00
#
_symmetry.space_group_name_H-M   'P 1'
#
loop_
_entity.id
_entity.type
_entity.pdbx_description
1 polymer ?
#
loop_
_entity_poly.entity_id
_entity_poly.type
_entity_poly.pdbx_seq_one_letter_code
_entity_poly.pdbx_strand_id
1 'polypeptide(L)'
;MQSRVIDNIKKEVIKMTIRKLKEMPYAQAHVEIDDNGNIFLFSYTTLVAMIDSEGWVVIGGLYSMTTRKHIGAFMREYANSDYQTAKKIYEDGYRFNMYTGEVVDI
;
A
#
# COMPACT_ATOMS: atom_id res chain seq x y z
N MET A 1 9.61 34.03 9.79
CA MET A 1 8.73 33.22 10.63
C MET A 1 7.81 32.34 9.81
N GLN A 2 7.06 32.88 8.88
CA GLN A 2 6.18 32.07 8.04
C GLN A 2 6.96 31.13 7.13
N SER A 3 8.10 31.55 6.61
CA SER A 3 8.93 30.69 5.78
C SER A 3 9.44 29.47 6.54
N ARG A 4 9.72 29.59 7.84
CA ARG A 4 10.10 28.45 8.67
C ARG A 4 8.98 27.45 8.84
N VAL A 5 7.76 27.93 9.04
CA VAL A 5 6.59 27.06 9.18
C VAL A 5 6.35 26.31 7.88
N ILE A 6 6.45 27.02 6.76
CA ILE A 6 6.28 26.41 5.43
C ILE A 6 7.39 25.38 5.18
N ASP A 7 8.63 25.69 5.53
CA ASP A 7 9.75 24.77 5.34
C ASP A 7 9.59 23.51 6.19
N ASN A 8 9.12 23.65 7.43
CA ASN A 8 8.85 22.49 8.29
C ASN A 8 7.73 21.62 7.71
N ILE A 9 6.66 22.23 7.21
CA ILE A 9 5.57 21.50 6.58
C ILE A 9 6.06 20.77 5.34
N LYS A 10 6.86 21.42 4.50
CA LYS A 10 7.44 20.79 3.31
C LYS A 10 8.34 19.61 3.68
N LYS A 11 9.16 19.75 4.73
CA LYS A 11 10.02 18.66 5.19
C LYS A 11 9.22 17.47 5.66
N GLU A 12 8.10 17.70 6.35
CA GLU A 12 7.23 16.63 6.81
C GLU A 12 6.54 15.93 5.65
N VAL A 13 6.05 16.72 4.67
CA VAL A 13 5.32 16.17 3.51
C VAL A 13 6.21 15.31 2.63
N ILE A 14 7.50 15.65 2.49
CA ILE A 14 8.40 14.94 1.57
C ILE A 14 9.15 13.79 2.23
N LYS A 15 8.93 13.53 3.52
CA LYS A 15 9.56 12.39 4.20
C LYS A 15 8.80 11.11 3.86
N MET A 16 9.20 10.51 2.75
CA MET A 16 8.68 9.22 2.29
C MET A 16 9.83 8.26 2.16
N THR A 17 9.63 7.03 2.60
CA THR A 17 10.56 5.94 2.33
C THR A 17 10.07 5.21 1.09
N ILE A 18 10.95 5.08 0.10
CA ILE A 18 10.62 4.39 -1.15
C ILE A 18 11.37 3.07 -1.17
N ARG A 19 10.66 1.97 -1.42
CA ARG A 19 11.22 0.62 -1.42
C ARG A 19 10.76 -0.18 -2.62
N LYS A 20 11.60 -1.12 -3.06
CA LYS A 20 11.20 -2.14 -4.02
C LYS A 20 10.47 -3.27 -3.30
N LEU A 21 9.64 -4.02 -4.02
CA LEU A 21 9.07 -5.26 -3.50
C LEU A 21 10.19 -6.31 -3.37
N LYS A 22 10.30 -6.94 -2.21
CA LYS A 22 11.37 -7.93 -1.96
C LYS A 22 11.31 -9.11 -2.90
N GLU A 23 10.13 -9.62 -3.19
CA GLU A 23 9.96 -10.76 -4.10
C GLU A 23 10.16 -10.40 -5.57
N MET A 24 10.02 -9.12 -5.90
CA MET A 24 10.06 -8.65 -7.28
C MET A 24 10.89 -7.36 -7.40
N PRO A 25 12.19 -7.41 -7.04
CA PRO A 25 13.00 -6.18 -6.96
C PRO A 25 13.24 -5.51 -8.32
N TYR A 26 13.05 -6.24 -9.42
CA TYR A 26 13.22 -5.71 -10.77
C TYR A 26 11.90 -5.32 -11.43
N ALA A 27 10.78 -5.49 -10.72
CA ALA A 27 9.47 -5.14 -11.27
C ALA A 27 9.30 -3.63 -11.41
N GLN A 28 8.41 -3.22 -12.31
CA GLN A 28 7.98 -1.83 -12.45
C GLN A 28 6.94 -1.53 -11.38
N ALA A 29 7.35 -1.65 -10.13
CA ALA A 29 6.52 -1.43 -8.96
C ALA A 29 7.39 -0.92 -7.82
N HIS A 30 6.80 -0.12 -6.95
CA HIS A 30 7.48 0.32 -5.74
C HIS A 30 6.48 0.61 -4.63
N VAL A 31 6.99 0.69 -3.41
CA VAL A 31 6.21 0.99 -2.21
C VAL A 31 6.70 2.32 -1.65
N GLU A 32 5.77 3.16 -1.25
CA GLU A 32 6.06 4.41 -0.56
C GLU A 32 5.46 4.35 0.83
N ILE A 33 6.26 4.68 1.84
CA ILE A 33 5.83 4.65 3.25
C ILE A 33 6.01 6.04 3.81
N ASP A 34 4.94 6.63 4.35
CA ASP A 34 5.00 7.96 4.95
C ASP A 34 5.34 7.89 6.45
N ASP A 35 5.52 9.06 7.07
CA ASP A 35 5.87 9.16 8.48
C ASP A 35 4.76 8.70 9.42
N ASN A 36 3.53 8.63 8.94
CA ASN A 36 2.37 8.20 9.74
C ASN A 36 2.15 6.69 9.68
N GLY A 37 2.96 5.99 8.90
CA GLY A 37 2.85 4.54 8.76
C GLY A 37 1.89 4.08 7.67
N ASN A 38 1.43 4.99 6.81
CA ASN A 38 0.66 4.60 5.64
C ASN A 38 1.59 4.01 4.58
N ILE A 39 1.19 2.91 3.96
CA ILE A 39 1.99 2.16 3.00
C ILE A 39 1.24 2.14 1.68
N PHE A 40 1.88 2.59 0.61
CA PHE A 40 1.27 2.74 -0.71
C PHE A 40 1.99 1.87 -1.73
N LEU A 41 1.25 1.09 -2.49
CA LEU A 41 1.81 0.31 -3.60
C LEU A 41 1.49 0.99 -4.93
N PHE A 42 2.54 1.27 -5.67
CA PHE A 42 2.44 1.74 -7.06
C PHE A 42 2.83 0.61 -8.00
N SER A 43 1.97 0.35 -8.98
CA SER A 43 2.26 -0.55 -10.09
C SER A 43 2.44 0.34 -11.33
N TYR A 44 3.64 0.36 -11.87
CA TYR A 44 4.06 1.39 -12.80
C TYR A 44 3.90 2.76 -12.13
N THR A 45 3.05 3.64 -12.63
CA THR A 45 2.80 4.96 -12.02
C THR A 45 1.44 5.04 -11.33
N THR A 46 0.70 3.94 -11.26
CA THR A 46 -0.66 3.91 -10.73
C THR A 46 -0.67 3.43 -9.28
N LEU A 47 -1.30 4.18 -8.40
CA LEU A 47 -1.55 3.75 -7.03
C LEU A 47 -2.62 2.65 -7.06
N VAL A 48 -2.26 1.44 -6.66
CA VAL A 48 -3.15 0.28 -6.80
C VAL A 48 -3.58 -0.32 -5.47
N ALA A 49 -2.84 -0.06 -4.39
CA ALA A 49 -3.18 -0.58 -3.06
C ALA A 49 -2.55 0.29 -1.99
N MET A 50 -3.15 0.27 -0.80
CA MET A 50 -2.54 0.90 0.36
C MET A 50 -2.93 0.17 1.63
N ILE A 51 -2.10 0.35 2.67
CA ILE A 51 -2.43 -0.05 4.03
C ILE A 51 -2.32 1.22 4.87
N ASP A 52 -3.41 1.61 5.52
CA ASP A 52 -3.38 2.82 6.34
C ASP A 52 -2.66 2.59 7.68
N SER A 53 -2.45 3.67 8.43
CA SER A 53 -1.72 3.60 9.70
C SER A 53 -2.41 2.72 10.75
N GLU A 54 -3.69 2.43 10.60
CA GLU A 54 -4.45 1.56 11.48
C GLU A 54 -4.42 0.10 11.02
N GLY A 55 -3.84 -0.18 9.85
CA GLY A 55 -3.68 -1.51 9.32
C GLY A 55 -4.76 -1.96 8.33
N TRP A 56 -5.69 -1.07 7.98
CA TRP A 56 -6.72 -1.40 7.00
C TRP A 56 -6.16 -1.41 5.59
N VAL A 57 -6.45 -2.49 4.86
CA VAL A 57 -5.96 -2.69 3.50
C VAL A 57 -7.01 -2.20 2.51
N VAL A 58 -6.59 -1.35 1.58
CA VAL A 58 -7.44 -0.81 0.52
C VAL A 58 -6.85 -1.24 -0.82
N ILE A 59 -7.68 -1.81 -1.68
CA ILE A 59 -7.28 -2.22 -3.03
C ILE A 59 -8.02 -1.34 -4.03
N GLY A 60 -7.27 -0.57 -4.81
CA GLY A 60 -7.82 0.37 -5.78
C GLY A 60 -8.27 -0.27 -7.07
N GLY A 61 -7.69 -1.39 -7.44
CA GLY A 61 -8.07 -2.13 -8.63
C GLY A 61 -7.11 -3.27 -8.90
N LEU A 62 -7.57 -4.28 -9.61
CA LEU A 62 -6.75 -5.46 -9.93
C LEU A 62 -6.05 -5.33 -11.29
N TYR A 63 -6.57 -4.51 -12.16
CA TYR A 63 -5.98 -4.13 -13.45
C TYR A 63 -5.45 -5.33 -14.27
N SER A 64 -4.18 -5.27 -14.68
CA SER A 64 -3.55 -6.30 -15.51
C SER A 64 -3.03 -7.48 -14.68
N MET A 65 -2.67 -8.57 -15.37
CA MET A 65 -2.02 -9.73 -14.73
C MET A 65 -0.74 -9.33 -14.01
N THR A 66 0.05 -8.44 -14.59
CA THR A 66 1.30 -7.94 -13.96
C THR A 66 1.00 -7.19 -12.69
N THR A 67 0.01 -6.30 -12.69
CA THR A 67 -0.41 -5.57 -11.50
C THR A 67 -0.89 -6.52 -10.40
N ARG A 68 -1.62 -7.58 -10.77
CA ARG A 68 -2.07 -8.60 -9.81
C ARG A 68 -0.90 -9.31 -9.13
N LYS A 69 0.18 -9.57 -9.87
CA LYS A 69 1.42 -10.12 -9.29
C LYS A 69 2.07 -9.15 -8.32
N HIS A 70 2.08 -7.86 -8.65
CA HIS A 70 2.59 -6.82 -7.76
C HIS A 70 1.77 -6.76 -6.47
N ILE A 71 0.46 -6.81 -6.57
CA ILE A 71 -0.45 -6.80 -5.41
C ILE A 71 -0.22 -8.04 -4.54
N GLY A 72 -0.08 -9.21 -5.15
CA GLY A 72 0.21 -10.45 -4.41
C GLY A 72 1.51 -10.36 -3.60
N ALA A 73 2.58 -9.89 -4.24
CA ALA A 73 3.87 -9.70 -3.56
C ALA A 73 3.76 -8.68 -2.42
N PHE A 74 3.03 -7.59 -2.64
CA PHE A 74 2.77 -6.56 -1.63
C PHE A 74 2.03 -7.13 -0.43
N MET A 75 0.98 -7.90 -0.66
CA MET A 75 0.19 -8.52 0.40
C MET A 75 1.03 -9.48 1.24
N ARG A 76 1.90 -10.26 0.61
CA ARG A 76 2.79 -11.19 1.33
C ARG A 76 3.83 -10.45 2.15
N GLU A 77 4.37 -9.36 1.63
CA GLU A 77 5.43 -8.62 2.31
C GLU A 77 4.90 -7.74 3.45
N TYR A 78 3.80 -7.03 3.24
CA TYR A 78 3.32 -6.00 4.16
C TYR A 78 2.07 -6.36 4.94
N ALA A 79 1.23 -7.24 4.42
CA ALA A 79 -0.06 -7.56 5.04
C ALA A 79 -0.11 -8.97 5.62
N ASN A 80 0.98 -9.74 5.53
CA ASN A 80 1.03 -11.13 5.96
C ASN A 80 -0.15 -11.93 5.39
N SER A 81 -0.46 -11.72 4.13
CA SER A 81 -1.60 -12.29 3.44
C SER A 81 -1.22 -12.60 1.98
N ASP A 82 -2.19 -12.70 1.09
CA ASP A 82 -1.95 -13.06 -0.30
C ASP A 82 -2.89 -12.34 -1.27
N TYR A 83 -2.73 -12.64 -2.55
CA TYR A 83 -3.56 -12.06 -3.59
C TYR A 83 -5.04 -12.40 -3.41
N GLN A 84 -5.37 -13.59 -2.90
CA GLN A 84 -6.77 -14.00 -2.72
C GLN A 84 -7.49 -13.07 -1.74
N THR A 85 -6.81 -12.63 -0.69
CA THR A 85 -7.34 -11.63 0.24
C THR A 85 -7.58 -10.31 -0.47
N ALA A 86 -6.62 -9.84 -1.27
CA ALA A 86 -6.76 -8.61 -2.04
C ALA A 86 -7.95 -8.68 -3.00
N LYS A 87 -8.14 -9.82 -3.66
CA LYS A 87 -9.26 -10.05 -4.56
C LYS A 87 -10.59 -9.96 -3.84
N LYS A 88 -10.71 -10.58 -2.67
CA LYS A 88 -11.93 -10.50 -1.85
C LYS A 88 -12.23 -9.08 -1.40
N ILE A 89 -11.21 -8.33 -1.02
CA ILE A 89 -11.36 -6.92 -0.65
C ILE A 89 -11.96 -6.14 -1.83
N TYR A 90 -11.39 -6.31 -3.01
CA TYR A 90 -11.80 -5.53 -4.18
C TYR A 90 -13.14 -5.99 -4.76
N GLU A 91 -13.32 -7.30 -4.94
CA GLU A 91 -14.50 -7.84 -5.63
C GLU A 91 -15.71 -8.02 -4.72
N ASP A 92 -15.48 -8.46 -3.47
CA ASP A 92 -16.56 -8.86 -2.56
C ASP A 92 -16.82 -7.84 -1.46
N GLY A 93 -16.05 -6.76 -1.40
CA GLY A 93 -16.23 -5.70 -0.41
C GLY A 93 -15.77 -6.07 0.99
N TYR A 94 -14.97 -7.12 1.15
CA TYR A 94 -14.39 -7.44 2.45
C TYR A 94 -13.48 -6.34 2.95
N ARG A 95 -13.42 -6.18 4.29
CA ARG A 95 -12.43 -5.33 4.93
C ARG A 95 -11.46 -6.21 5.71
N PHE A 96 -10.18 -5.97 5.55
CA PHE A 96 -9.14 -6.74 6.20
C PHE A 96 -8.17 -5.81 6.93
N ASN A 97 -7.92 -6.12 8.20
CA ASN A 97 -6.95 -5.39 9.00
C ASN A 97 -5.71 -6.27 9.22
N MET A 98 -4.56 -5.81 8.76
CA MET A 98 -3.32 -6.58 8.83
C MET A 98 -2.77 -6.73 10.24
N TYR A 99 -3.06 -5.78 11.14
CA TYR A 99 -2.54 -5.85 12.50
C TYR A 99 -3.32 -6.84 13.37
N THR A 100 -4.62 -6.91 13.18
CA THR A 100 -5.49 -7.77 13.98
C THR A 100 -5.83 -9.08 13.28
N GLY A 101 -5.62 -9.17 11.97
CA GLY A 101 -6.11 -10.28 11.15
C GLY A 101 -7.61 -10.28 11.00
N GLU A 102 -8.28 -9.19 11.40
CA GLU A 102 -9.73 -9.09 11.36
C GLU A 102 -10.22 -9.01 9.92
N VAL A 103 -11.24 -9.83 9.61
CA VAL A 103 -11.94 -9.79 8.33
C VAL A 103 -13.38 -9.41 8.61
N VAL A 104 -13.83 -8.32 7.99
CA VAL A 104 -15.20 -7.84 8.12
C VAL A 104 -15.89 -7.95 6.78
N ASP A 105 -17.01 -8.66 6.76
CA ASP A 105 -17.88 -8.77 5.59
C ASP A 105 -18.88 -7.62 5.64
N ILE A 106 -18.86 -6.80 4.62
CA ILE A 106 -19.75 -5.62 4.57
C ILE A 106 -21.04 -5.97 3.79
#